data_8947bd6c963faed62e1a7bf23fb06577
#
_entry.id   8947bd6c963faed62e1a7bf23fb06577
#
_cell.length_a   1.000
_cell.length_b   1.000
_cell.length_c   1.000
_cell.angle_alpha   90.00
_cell.angle_beta   90.00
_cell.angle_gamma   90.00
#
_symmetry.space_group_name_H-M   'P 1'
#
loop_
_entity.id
_entity.type
_entity.pdbx_description
1 polymer ?
#
loop_
_entity_poly.entity_id
_entity_poly.type
_entity_poly.pdbx_seq_one_letter_code
_entity_poly.pdbx_strand_id
1 'polypeptide(L)'
;MADIDWFKFEDKDYDFPFYNKNPSIPKWGWIVLMFVFFFGFFLTLTQKIHVAILCCIFFIVPVLYFLKWDYKAIFRMPSRRDFALAIALFVGYMIYALVVSTILGHFGIVSSGTVEESSITVVTIVASVFTLMGEEFIKFIPFIAFLTLFYKFTNNRKLSVVVSVALVMLMFGAMHSYNWIMFVFALFIQGLGSLFEFYGYIKTKNILVSYITHLCTDLFIYSLVIFGMA
;
A
#
# COMPACT_ATOMS: atom_id res chain seq x y z
N MET A 1 5.72 31.14 -14.37
CA MET A 1 6.27 30.06 -13.54
C MET A 1 5.12 29.61 -12.67
N ALA A 2 4.63 28.38 -12.80
CA ALA A 2 3.60 27.88 -11.90
C ALA A 2 4.25 27.71 -10.52
N ASP A 3 3.71 28.37 -9.50
CA ASP A 3 4.11 28.15 -8.12
C ASP A 3 4.00 26.67 -7.80
N ILE A 4 5.15 26.02 -7.65
CA ILE A 4 5.23 24.63 -7.22
C ILE A 4 4.94 24.65 -5.72
N ASP A 5 3.67 24.47 -5.37
CA ASP A 5 3.25 24.26 -4.00
C ASP A 5 3.68 22.85 -3.58
N TRP A 6 4.87 22.76 -2.99
CA TRP A 6 5.47 21.52 -2.49
C TRP A 6 4.63 20.85 -1.39
N PHE A 7 3.70 21.61 -0.77
CA PHE A 7 2.83 21.15 0.30
C PHE A 7 1.42 20.75 -0.19
N LYS A 8 1.20 20.69 -1.51
CA LYS A 8 -0.07 20.15 -2.01
C LYS A 8 -0.21 18.69 -1.60
N PHE A 9 -1.19 18.44 -0.74
CA PHE A 9 -1.55 17.10 -0.27
C PHE A 9 -1.93 16.17 -1.43
N GLU A 10 -2.57 16.68 -2.48
CA GLU A 10 -3.02 15.95 -3.64
C GLU A 10 -2.77 16.74 -4.94
N ASP A 11 -2.42 16.04 -6.01
CA ASP A 11 -2.49 16.59 -7.36
C ASP A 11 -3.96 16.64 -7.80
N LYS A 12 -4.37 17.75 -8.45
CA LYS A 12 -5.78 17.98 -8.81
C LYS A 12 -6.16 17.47 -10.19
N ASP A 13 -5.19 17.02 -10.99
CA ASP A 13 -5.42 16.59 -12.36
C ASP A 13 -6.24 15.30 -12.45
N TYR A 14 -6.19 14.51 -11.40
CA TYR A 14 -6.93 13.25 -11.27
C TYR A 14 -7.68 13.18 -9.96
N ASP A 15 -8.77 12.40 -9.95
CA ASP A 15 -9.55 12.15 -8.75
C ASP A 15 -9.55 10.67 -8.36
N PHE A 16 -9.84 10.39 -7.09
CA PHE A 16 -10.06 9.02 -6.64
C PHE A 16 -11.27 8.43 -7.36
N PRO A 17 -11.22 7.17 -7.80
CA PRO A 17 -12.37 6.53 -8.40
C PRO A 17 -13.47 6.26 -7.36
N PHE A 18 -14.69 6.07 -7.82
CA PHE A 18 -15.84 5.53 -7.11
C PHE A 18 -16.52 6.44 -6.06
N TYR A 19 -15.80 7.28 -5.34
CA TYR A 19 -16.36 7.92 -4.14
C TYR A 19 -17.40 9.02 -4.44
N ASN A 20 -17.27 9.76 -5.52
CA ASN A 20 -18.14 10.90 -5.86
C ASN A 20 -18.50 10.98 -7.35
N LYS A 21 -18.04 10.09 -8.19
CA LYS A 21 -18.21 10.16 -9.65
C LYS A 21 -18.50 8.79 -10.26
N ASN A 22 -19.00 8.81 -11.51
CA ASN A 22 -19.04 7.63 -12.35
C ASN A 22 -17.61 7.15 -12.74
N PRO A 23 -17.38 5.84 -12.76
CA PRO A 23 -18.32 4.80 -12.43
C PRO A 23 -18.57 4.68 -10.93
N SER A 24 -19.83 4.54 -10.53
CA SER A 24 -20.21 4.20 -9.16
C SER A 24 -20.23 2.69 -8.99
N ILE A 25 -19.82 2.20 -7.83
CA ILE A 25 -19.92 0.78 -7.49
C ILE A 25 -21.33 0.47 -7.00
N PRO A 26 -22.04 -0.50 -7.56
CA PRO A 26 -23.33 -0.94 -7.04
C PRO A 26 -23.15 -1.62 -5.68
N LYS A 27 -24.23 -1.69 -4.86
CA LYS A 27 -24.14 -2.26 -3.50
C LYS A 27 -23.54 -3.67 -3.48
N TRP A 28 -23.89 -4.54 -4.41
CA TRP A 28 -23.32 -5.88 -4.52
C TRP A 28 -21.83 -5.86 -4.90
N GLY A 29 -21.40 -4.84 -5.63
CA GLY A 29 -19.99 -4.68 -6.02
C GLY A 29 -19.10 -4.41 -4.81
N TRP A 30 -19.59 -3.71 -3.79
CA TRP A 30 -18.86 -3.56 -2.54
C TRP A 30 -18.69 -4.90 -1.81
N ILE A 31 -19.72 -5.77 -1.85
CA ILE A 31 -19.61 -7.12 -1.29
C ILE A 31 -18.52 -7.92 -2.03
N VAL A 32 -18.50 -7.83 -3.35
CA VAL A 32 -17.46 -8.50 -4.17
C VAL A 32 -16.06 -7.95 -3.82
N LEU A 33 -15.88 -6.63 -3.75
CA LEU A 33 -14.57 -6.05 -3.42
C LEU A 33 -14.13 -6.40 -1.99
N MET A 34 -15.04 -6.47 -1.02
CA MET A 34 -14.71 -6.94 0.33
C MET A 34 -14.32 -8.43 0.32
N PHE A 35 -15.00 -9.26 -0.45
CA PHE A 35 -14.61 -10.66 -0.65
C PHE A 35 -13.21 -10.75 -1.27
N VAL A 36 -12.94 -9.96 -2.31
CA VAL A 36 -11.62 -9.89 -2.96
C VAL A 36 -10.55 -9.45 -1.95
N PHE A 37 -10.84 -8.47 -1.11
CA PHE A 37 -9.93 -8.02 -0.06
C PHE A 37 -9.60 -9.15 0.92
N PHE A 38 -10.62 -9.79 1.52
CA PHE A 38 -10.40 -10.84 2.52
C PHE A 38 -9.72 -12.09 1.94
N PHE A 39 -10.19 -12.59 0.81
CA PHE A 39 -9.58 -13.76 0.18
C PHE A 39 -8.21 -13.45 -0.43
N GLY A 40 -8.06 -12.28 -1.03
CA GLY A 40 -6.80 -11.85 -1.60
C GLY A 40 -5.69 -11.76 -0.56
N PHE A 41 -6.02 -11.34 0.67
CA PHE A 41 -5.07 -11.34 1.76
C PHE A 41 -4.43 -12.71 2.00
N PHE A 42 -5.20 -13.79 1.99
CA PHE A 42 -4.64 -15.13 2.15
C PHE A 42 -3.74 -15.55 0.97
N LEU A 43 -3.96 -15.00 -0.21
CA LEU A 43 -3.09 -15.26 -1.36
C LEU A 43 -1.75 -14.55 -1.23
N THR A 44 -1.68 -13.40 -0.55
CA THR A 44 -0.41 -12.68 -0.31
C THR A 44 0.51 -13.41 0.67
N LEU A 45 -0.03 -14.29 1.52
CA LEU A 45 0.77 -15.02 2.51
C LEU A 45 1.64 -16.13 1.91
N THR A 46 1.57 -16.36 0.61
CA THR A 46 2.33 -17.42 -0.05
C THR A 46 3.39 -16.87 -1.00
N GLN A 47 4.57 -17.47 -0.95
CA GLN A 47 5.71 -17.08 -1.79
C GLN A 47 5.83 -17.89 -3.09
N LYS A 48 4.77 -18.62 -3.47
CA LYS A 48 4.76 -19.38 -4.73
C LYS A 48 4.41 -18.47 -5.90
N ILE A 49 5.27 -18.39 -6.92
CA ILE A 49 5.10 -17.49 -8.09
C ILE A 49 3.71 -17.59 -8.73
N HIS A 50 3.21 -18.81 -8.98
CA HIS A 50 1.90 -18.98 -9.62
C HIS A 50 0.74 -18.45 -8.75
N VAL A 51 0.86 -18.54 -7.41
CA VAL A 51 -0.14 -17.98 -6.49
C VAL A 51 0.01 -16.46 -6.41
N ALA A 52 1.22 -15.93 -6.43
CA ALA A 52 1.47 -14.48 -6.47
C ALA A 52 0.90 -13.84 -7.75
N ILE A 53 1.07 -14.49 -8.92
CA ILE A 53 0.45 -14.05 -10.16
C ILE A 53 -1.08 -14.11 -10.07
N LEU A 54 -1.62 -15.20 -9.53
CA LEU A 54 -3.07 -15.34 -9.31
C LEU A 54 -3.59 -14.24 -8.36
N CYS A 55 -2.87 -13.94 -7.29
CA CYS A 55 -3.16 -12.86 -6.36
C CYS A 55 -3.28 -11.51 -7.09
N CYS A 56 -2.30 -11.18 -7.91
CA CYS A 56 -2.30 -9.96 -8.71
C CYS A 56 -3.55 -9.87 -9.61
N ILE A 57 -3.87 -10.93 -10.35
CA ILE A 57 -5.05 -11.01 -11.21
C ILE A 57 -6.34 -10.90 -10.38
N PHE A 58 -6.41 -11.60 -9.26
CA PHE A 58 -7.58 -11.66 -8.38
C PHE A 58 -7.94 -10.29 -7.81
N PHE A 59 -6.97 -9.43 -7.55
CA PHE A 59 -7.21 -8.05 -7.11
C PHE A 59 -7.53 -7.11 -8.28
N ILE A 60 -6.74 -7.16 -9.35
CA ILE A 60 -6.82 -6.17 -10.44
C ILE A 60 -8.12 -6.33 -11.23
N VAL A 61 -8.49 -7.56 -11.60
CA VAL A 61 -9.61 -7.81 -12.52
C VAL A 61 -10.96 -7.32 -11.98
N PRO A 62 -11.36 -7.61 -10.71
CA PRO A 62 -12.61 -7.08 -10.17
C PRO A 62 -12.63 -5.54 -10.06
N VAL A 63 -11.51 -4.93 -9.69
CA VAL A 63 -11.43 -3.48 -9.61
C VAL A 63 -11.58 -2.86 -11.01
N LEU A 64 -10.88 -3.39 -12.02
CA LEU A 64 -11.01 -2.92 -13.41
C LEU A 64 -12.42 -3.15 -13.96
N TYR A 65 -13.07 -4.25 -13.61
CA TYR A 65 -14.46 -4.49 -13.99
C TYR A 65 -15.38 -3.36 -13.49
N PHE A 66 -15.28 -2.96 -12.21
CA PHE A 66 -16.06 -1.86 -11.68
C PHE A 66 -15.64 -0.50 -12.22
N LEU A 67 -14.39 -0.34 -12.67
CA LEU A 67 -13.90 0.82 -13.40
C LEU A 67 -14.35 0.85 -14.88
N LYS A 68 -15.16 -0.11 -15.32
CA LYS A 68 -15.55 -0.27 -16.73
C LYS A 68 -14.33 -0.37 -17.65
N TRP A 69 -13.28 -1.04 -17.17
CA TRP A 69 -11.99 -1.25 -17.83
C TRP A 69 -11.20 0.04 -18.10
N ASP A 70 -11.56 1.15 -17.47
CA ASP A 70 -10.73 2.36 -17.48
C ASP A 70 -9.53 2.19 -16.53
N TYR A 71 -8.54 1.42 -16.97
CA TYR A 71 -7.33 1.17 -16.20
C TYR A 71 -6.55 2.45 -15.90
N LYS A 72 -6.69 3.51 -16.74
CA LYS A 72 -6.01 4.79 -16.56
C LYS A 72 -6.47 5.54 -15.31
N ALA A 73 -7.63 5.18 -14.76
CA ALA A 73 -8.11 5.75 -13.50
C ALA A 73 -7.18 5.44 -12.32
N ILE A 74 -6.44 4.31 -12.38
CA ILE A 74 -5.56 3.84 -11.28
C ILE A 74 -4.15 3.47 -11.75
N PHE A 75 -3.95 3.21 -13.04
CA PHE A 75 -2.67 2.85 -13.63
C PHE A 75 -2.30 3.81 -14.76
N ARG A 76 -1.25 4.56 -14.58
CA ARG A 76 -0.66 5.42 -15.61
C ARG A 76 0.85 5.26 -15.60
N MET A 77 1.47 5.40 -16.78
CA MET A 77 2.94 5.41 -16.83
C MET A 77 3.47 6.55 -15.95
N PRO A 78 4.28 6.23 -14.93
CA PRO A 78 4.82 7.25 -14.04
C PRO A 78 5.69 8.26 -14.81
N SER A 79 5.48 9.54 -14.55
CA SER A 79 6.33 10.61 -15.06
C SER A 79 7.68 10.63 -14.33
N ARG A 80 8.64 11.40 -14.82
CA ARG A 80 9.92 11.61 -14.12
C ARG A 80 9.71 12.19 -12.71
N ARG A 81 8.67 13.01 -12.52
CA ARG A 81 8.31 13.56 -11.19
C ARG A 81 7.74 12.48 -10.27
N ASP A 82 6.91 11.59 -10.82
CA ASP A 82 6.35 10.48 -10.04
C ASP A 82 7.44 9.51 -9.59
N PHE A 83 8.40 9.25 -10.48
CA PHE A 83 9.57 8.43 -10.14
C PHE A 83 10.43 9.08 -9.04
N ALA A 84 10.72 10.38 -9.16
CA ALA A 84 11.46 11.12 -8.14
C ALA A 84 10.71 11.14 -6.81
N LEU A 85 9.37 11.27 -6.84
CA LEU A 85 8.51 11.16 -5.65
C LEU A 85 8.62 9.78 -5.02
N ALA A 86 8.51 8.69 -5.81
CA ALA A 86 8.60 7.32 -5.30
C ALA A 86 9.94 7.06 -4.62
N ILE A 87 11.05 7.51 -5.21
CA ILE A 87 12.39 7.39 -4.61
C ILE A 87 12.52 8.23 -3.34
N ALA A 88 11.99 9.45 -3.32
CA ALA A 88 12.01 10.29 -2.12
C ALA A 88 11.20 9.66 -0.97
N LEU A 89 10.05 9.06 -1.29
CA LEU A 89 9.21 8.35 -0.32
C LEU A 89 9.90 7.08 0.20
N PHE A 90 10.55 6.31 -0.68
CA PHE A 90 11.38 5.16 -0.28
C PHE A 90 12.48 5.58 0.70
N VAL A 91 13.27 6.61 0.38
CA VAL A 91 14.31 7.12 1.28
C VAL A 91 13.72 7.59 2.60
N GLY A 92 12.60 8.33 2.53
CA GLY A 92 11.87 8.78 3.73
C GLY A 92 11.41 7.61 4.61
N TYR A 93 10.88 6.56 4.01
CA TYR A 93 10.52 5.34 4.73
C TYR A 93 11.73 4.67 5.40
N MET A 94 12.86 4.54 4.70
CA MET A 94 14.08 3.95 5.28
C MET A 94 14.58 4.72 6.50
N ILE A 95 14.61 6.05 6.42
CA ILE A 95 14.98 6.90 7.56
C ILE A 95 13.98 6.73 8.71
N TYR A 96 12.69 6.77 8.40
CA TYR A 96 11.61 6.56 9.37
C TYR A 96 11.73 5.19 10.06
N ALA A 97 11.86 4.11 9.29
CA ALA A 97 11.96 2.76 9.80
C ALA A 97 13.19 2.57 10.70
N LEU A 98 14.35 3.12 10.31
CA LEU A 98 15.56 3.08 11.12
C LEU A 98 15.37 3.79 12.46
N VAL A 99 14.83 5.02 12.45
CA VAL A 99 14.61 5.80 13.68
C VAL A 99 13.58 5.11 14.58
N VAL A 100 12.45 4.72 14.02
CA VAL A 100 11.36 4.12 14.79
C VAL A 100 11.74 2.74 15.33
N SER A 101 12.38 1.87 14.53
CA SER A 101 12.84 0.57 15.01
C SER A 101 13.87 0.70 16.13
N THR A 102 14.77 1.67 16.04
CA THR A 102 15.74 1.97 17.12
C THR A 102 15.02 2.38 18.41
N ILE A 103 14.02 3.26 18.30
CA ILE A 103 13.23 3.70 19.46
C ILE A 103 12.47 2.51 20.05
N LEU A 104 11.77 1.74 19.23
CA LEU A 104 11.01 0.57 19.68
C LEU A 104 11.92 -0.47 20.34
N GLY A 105 13.10 -0.72 19.76
CA GLY A 105 14.11 -1.61 20.31
C GLY A 105 14.59 -1.20 21.69
N HIS A 106 14.74 0.12 21.95
CA HIS A 106 15.07 0.64 23.29
C HIS A 106 14.01 0.28 24.33
N PHE A 107 12.75 0.13 23.93
CA PHE A 107 11.65 -0.33 24.80
C PHE A 107 11.45 -1.85 24.79
N GLY A 108 12.35 -2.62 24.17
CA GLY A 108 12.22 -4.07 24.05
C GLY A 108 11.14 -4.54 23.06
N ILE A 109 10.63 -3.63 22.23
CA ILE A 109 9.65 -3.92 21.19
C ILE A 109 10.42 -4.18 19.90
N VAL A 110 10.70 -5.44 19.62
CA VAL A 110 11.46 -5.88 18.44
C VAL A 110 10.62 -6.83 17.59
N SER A 111 10.92 -6.87 16.29
CA SER A 111 10.34 -7.90 15.43
C SER A 111 10.84 -9.26 15.87
N SER A 112 9.93 -10.18 16.19
CA SER A 112 10.28 -11.59 16.44
C SER A 112 10.31 -12.42 15.15
N GLY A 113 9.95 -11.84 14.01
CA GLY A 113 10.02 -12.44 12.69
C GLY A 113 11.20 -11.85 11.93
N THR A 114 12.39 -12.37 12.15
CA THR A 114 13.48 -12.14 11.20
C THR A 114 13.13 -12.84 9.90
N VAL A 115 13.16 -12.10 8.80
CA VAL A 115 13.19 -12.74 7.47
C VAL A 115 14.50 -13.53 7.46
N GLU A 116 14.41 -14.86 7.60
CA GLU A 116 15.62 -15.68 7.56
C GLU A 116 16.25 -15.56 6.18
N GLU A 117 17.55 -15.36 6.14
CA GLU A 117 18.34 -15.32 4.89
C GLU A 117 18.03 -16.53 3.99
N SER A 118 17.89 -17.71 4.60
CA SER A 118 17.51 -18.94 3.91
C SER A 118 16.15 -18.90 3.19
N SER A 119 15.26 -17.99 3.59
CA SER A 119 13.94 -17.81 2.97
C SER A 119 13.97 -16.89 1.74
N ILE A 120 15.03 -16.08 1.57
CA ILE A 120 15.19 -15.16 0.45
C ILE A 120 15.83 -15.90 -0.72
N THR A 121 15.02 -16.32 -1.64
CA THR A 121 15.44 -16.99 -2.89
C THR A 121 15.08 -16.11 -4.08
N VAL A 122 15.66 -16.40 -5.25
CA VAL A 122 15.24 -15.76 -6.51
C VAL A 122 13.73 -15.93 -6.74
N VAL A 123 13.19 -17.11 -6.36
CA VAL A 123 11.73 -17.38 -6.45
C VAL A 123 10.96 -16.43 -5.56
N THR A 124 11.40 -16.20 -4.32
CA THR A 124 10.78 -15.27 -3.39
C THR A 124 10.79 -13.84 -3.93
N ILE A 125 11.95 -13.39 -4.44
CA ILE A 125 12.09 -12.03 -5.01
C ILE A 125 11.19 -11.85 -6.24
N VAL A 126 11.10 -12.83 -7.14
CA VAL A 126 10.19 -12.76 -8.29
C VAL A 126 8.74 -12.83 -7.87
N ALA A 127 8.39 -13.66 -6.87
CA ALA A 127 7.04 -13.73 -6.34
C ALA A 127 6.62 -12.40 -5.69
N SER A 128 7.52 -11.74 -4.94
CA SER A 128 7.21 -10.47 -4.27
C SER A 128 6.82 -9.36 -5.25
N VAL A 129 7.37 -9.34 -6.47
CA VAL A 129 6.95 -8.40 -7.51
C VAL A 129 5.43 -8.46 -7.76
N PHE A 130 4.83 -9.65 -7.75
CA PHE A 130 3.39 -9.81 -7.92
C PHE A 130 2.62 -9.66 -6.60
N THR A 131 3.14 -10.19 -5.51
CA THR A 131 2.50 -10.14 -4.18
C THR A 131 2.35 -8.70 -3.71
N LEU A 132 3.40 -7.87 -3.84
CA LEU A 132 3.39 -6.47 -3.45
C LEU A 132 2.36 -5.65 -4.24
N MET A 133 2.13 -5.97 -5.52
CA MET A 133 1.01 -5.38 -6.25
C MET A 133 -0.33 -5.75 -5.59
N GLY A 134 -0.51 -6.99 -5.13
CA GLY A 134 -1.68 -7.41 -4.35
C GLY A 134 -1.81 -6.62 -3.06
N GLU A 135 -0.73 -6.36 -2.35
CA GLU A 135 -0.71 -5.58 -1.11
C GLU A 135 -1.08 -4.10 -1.33
N GLU A 136 -0.72 -3.54 -2.48
CA GLU A 136 -1.23 -2.21 -2.85
C GLU A 136 -2.76 -2.20 -2.96
N PHE A 137 -3.37 -3.27 -3.47
CA PHE A 137 -4.83 -3.38 -3.52
C PHE A 137 -5.46 -3.68 -2.14
N ILE A 138 -4.74 -4.36 -1.25
CA ILE A 138 -5.13 -4.50 0.17
C ILE A 138 -5.24 -3.14 0.85
N LYS A 139 -4.39 -2.18 0.50
CA LYS A 139 -4.50 -0.78 0.96
C LYS A 139 -5.58 -0.01 0.19
N PHE A 140 -5.63 -0.17 -1.13
CA PHE A 140 -6.50 0.58 -2.02
C PHE A 140 -7.99 0.28 -1.82
N ILE A 141 -8.40 -0.99 -1.79
CA ILE A 141 -9.84 -1.36 -1.72
C ILE A 141 -10.51 -0.80 -0.46
N PRO A 142 -9.98 -1.03 0.77
CA PRO A 142 -10.59 -0.45 1.96
C PRO A 142 -10.45 1.07 2.01
N PHE A 143 -9.38 1.65 1.47
CA PHE A 143 -9.26 3.10 1.37
C PHE A 143 -10.43 3.71 0.60
N ILE A 144 -10.74 3.19 -0.58
CA ILE A 144 -11.86 3.69 -1.40
C ILE A 144 -13.21 3.42 -0.72
N ALA A 145 -13.36 2.29 -0.04
CA ALA A 145 -14.58 1.98 0.71
C ALA A 145 -14.79 2.98 1.86
N PHE A 146 -13.78 3.22 2.68
CA PHE A 146 -13.82 4.20 3.76
C PHE A 146 -14.01 5.63 3.22
N LEU A 147 -13.28 6.00 2.17
CA LEU A 147 -13.42 7.32 1.54
C LEU A 147 -14.86 7.57 1.09
N THR A 148 -15.47 6.58 0.41
CA THR A 148 -16.87 6.66 -0.04
C THR A 148 -17.82 6.80 1.15
N LEU A 149 -17.60 6.01 2.20
CA LEU A 149 -18.43 6.02 3.41
C LEU A 149 -18.34 7.37 4.13
N PHE A 150 -17.12 7.81 4.47
CA PHE A 150 -16.94 9.05 5.23
C PHE A 150 -17.32 10.29 4.43
N TYR A 151 -17.04 10.31 3.13
CA TYR A 151 -17.47 11.43 2.30
C TYR A 151 -18.99 11.57 2.24
N LYS A 152 -19.70 10.46 2.19
CA LYS A 152 -21.18 10.45 2.23
C LYS A 152 -21.72 11.09 3.51
N PHE A 153 -21.06 10.89 4.66
CA PHE A 153 -21.53 11.43 5.95
C PHE A 153 -21.03 12.86 6.22
N THR A 154 -19.82 13.19 5.81
CA THR A 154 -19.17 14.45 6.20
C THR A 154 -19.25 15.51 5.11
N ASN A 155 -19.43 15.11 3.86
CA ASN A 155 -19.26 15.96 2.66
C ASN A 155 -17.92 16.74 2.66
N ASN A 156 -16.95 16.25 3.40
CA ASN A 156 -15.63 16.86 3.56
C ASN A 156 -14.55 15.91 3.02
N ARG A 157 -14.07 16.19 1.78
CA ARG A 157 -13.09 15.38 1.10
C ARG A 157 -11.79 15.18 1.92
N LYS A 158 -11.22 16.30 2.40
CA LYS A 158 -9.93 16.25 3.11
C LYS A 158 -10.02 15.40 4.38
N LEU A 159 -11.05 15.63 5.18
CA LEU A 159 -11.31 14.83 6.38
C LEU A 159 -11.51 13.35 6.03
N SER A 160 -12.32 13.06 5.00
CA SER A 160 -12.59 11.68 4.58
C SER A 160 -11.34 10.97 4.10
N VAL A 161 -10.46 11.64 3.35
CA VAL A 161 -9.17 11.07 2.93
C VAL A 161 -8.29 10.78 4.14
N VAL A 162 -8.11 11.74 5.05
CA VAL A 162 -7.24 11.58 6.23
C VAL A 162 -7.71 10.43 7.12
N VAL A 163 -9.02 10.38 7.43
CA VAL A 163 -9.58 9.30 8.27
C VAL A 163 -9.45 7.94 7.57
N SER A 164 -9.73 7.88 6.27
CA SER A 164 -9.62 6.63 5.51
C SER A 164 -8.19 6.12 5.45
N VAL A 165 -7.21 7.00 5.24
CA VAL A 165 -5.78 6.63 5.29
C VAL A 165 -5.42 6.11 6.67
N ALA A 166 -5.80 6.82 7.75
CA ALA A 166 -5.48 6.40 9.11
C ALA A 166 -6.04 5.00 9.42
N LEU A 167 -7.29 4.71 9.03
CA LEU A 167 -7.90 3.39 9.23
C LEU A 167 -7.20 2.30 8.41
N VAL A 168 -6.82 2.60 7.17
CA VAL A 168 -6.08 1.63 6.32
C VAL A 168 -4.72 1.34 6.92
N MET A 169 -3.98 2.34 7.40
CA MET A 169 -2.68 2.13 8.05
C MET A 169 -2.80 1.29 9.32
N LEU A 170 -3.80 1.56 10.17
CA LEU A 170 -4.09 0.75 11.35
C LEU A 170 -4.41 -0.71 10.98
N MET A 171 -5.27 -0.89 9.99
CA MET A 171 -5.65 -2.22 9.48
C MET A 171 -4.43 -2.95 8.90
N PHE A 172 -3.64 -2.30 8.07
CA PHE A 172 -2.47 -2.90 7.42
C PHE A 172 -1.42 -3.31 8.46
N GLY A 173 -1.15 -2.47 9.47
CA GLY A 173 -0.31 -2.84 10.60
C GLY A 173 -0.86 -4.04 11.39
N ALA A 174 -2.17 -4.07 11.66
CA ALA A 174 -2.80 -5.20 12.36
C ALA A 174 -2.68 -6.52 11.62
N MET A 175 -2.74 -6.50 10.27
CA MET A 175 -2.59 -7.70 9.44
C MET A 175 -1.18 -8.31 9.49
N HIS A 176 -0.17 -7.56 9.92
CA HIS A 176 1.22 -8.02 10.07
C HIS A 176 1.55 -8.49 11.49
N SER A 177 0.54 -8.67 12.35
CA SER A 177 0.74 -9.00 13.76
C SER A 177 0.10 -10.34 14.13
N TYR A 178 0.73 -11.08 15.03
CA TYR A 178 0.21 -12.33 15.60
C TYR A 178 0.25 -12.34 17.14
N ASN A 179 0.84 -11.33 17.77
CA ASN A 179 0.81 -11.10 19.21
C ASN A 179 0.89 -9.61 19.52
N TRP A 180 0.74 -9.23 20.80
CA TRP A 180 0.68 -7.82 21.20
C TRP A 180 1.98 -7.04 20.92
N ILE A 181 3.14 -7.63 21.14
CA ILE A 181 4.43 -6.98 20.90
C ILE A 181 4.60 -6.74 19.39
N MET A 182 4.30 -7.76 18.58
CA MET A 182 4.30 -7.64 17.12
C MET A 182 3.24 -6.66 16.64
N PHE A 183 2.08 -6.56 17.29
CA PHE A 183 1.07 -5.56 16.92
C PHE A 183 1.61 -4.14 17.08
N VAL A 184 2.26 -3.83 18.21
CA VAL A 184 2.87 -2.51 18.39
C VAL A 184 3.96 -2.25 17.36
N PHE A 185 4.88 -3.21 17.15
CA PHE A 185 5.93 -3.09 16.15
C PHE A 185 5.35 -2.89 14.75
N ALA A 186 4.42 -3.76 14.34
CA ALA A 186 3.81 -3.73 13.01
C ALA A 186 2.96 -2.48 12.79
N LEU A 187 2.29 -1.97 13.82
CA LEU A 187 1.53 -0.73 13.74
C LEU A 187 2.42 0.46 13.35
N PHE A 188 3.60 0.56 13.95
CA PHE A 188 4.51 1.64 13.65
C PHE A 188 5.30 1.39 12.35
N ILE A 189 5.84 0.21 12.12
CA ILE A 189 6.71 -0.07 10.96
C ILE A 189 5.87 -0.35 9.71
N GLN A 190 5.01 -1.39 9.71
CA GLN A 190 4.21 -1.74 8.54
C GLN A 190 2.99 -0.83 8.39
N GLY A 191 2.29 -0.48 9.47
CA GLY A 191 1.13 0.39 9.44
C GLY A 191 1.49 1.83 9.08
N LEU A 192 2.00 2.59 10.05
CA LEU A 192 2.32 4.00 9.83
C LEU A 192 3.47 4.21 8.82
N GLY A 193 4.42 3.29 8.76
CA GLY A 193 5.49 3.32 7.76
C GLY A 193 4.97 3.21 6.34
N SER A 194 3.97 2.36 6.07
CA SER A 194 3.40 2.25 4.73
C SER A 194 2.65 3.51 4.28
N LEU A 195 2.51 4.52 5.15
CA LEU A 195 2.06 5.84 4.72
C LEU A 195 3.01 6.45 3.67
N PHE A 196 4.31 6.23 3.80
CA PHE A 196 5.27 6.69 2.79
C PHE A 196 4.99 6.05 1.44
N GLU A 197 4.74 4.75 1.39
CA GLU A 197 4.39 4.04 0.17
C GLU A 197 3.05 4.54 -0.38
N PHE A 198 2.00 4.46 0.43
CA PHE A 198 0.63 4.74 0.00
C PHE A 198 0.40 6.24 -0.32
N TYR A 199 1.20 7.14 0.24
CA TYR A 199 1.15 8.56 -0.09
C TYR A 199 1.43 8.82 -1.57
N GLY A 200 2.26 8.00 -2.22
CA GLY A 200 2.45 8.04 -3.67
C GLY A 200 1.13 7.94 -4.42
N TYR A 201 0.27 6.98 -4.03
CA TYR A 201 -1.09 6.85 -4.57
C TYR A 201 -1.99 8.03 -4.18
N ILE A 202 -2.01 8.44 -2.90
CA ILE A 202 -2.85 9.55 -2.43
C ILE A 202 -2.55 10.82 -3.22
N LYS A 203 -1.29 11.12 -3.45
CA LYS A 203 -0.87 12.32 -4.18
C LYS A 203 -1.21 12.24 -5.67
N THR A 204 -0.86 11.15 -6.32
CA THR A 204 -0.90 11.03 -7.79
C THR A 204 -2.14 10.32 -8.33
N LYS A 205 -2.90 9.59 -7.50
CA LYS A 205 -3.97 8.64 -7.87
C LYS A 205 -3.47 7.57 -8.85
N ASN A 206 -2.18 7.24 -8.76
CA ASN A 206 -1.54 6.23 -9.58
C ASN A 206 -0.93 5.15 -8.68
N ILE A 207 -1.51 3.96 -8.69
CA ILE A 207 -1.06 2.83 -7.85
C ILE A 207 0.39 2.46 -8.16
N LEU A 208 0.86 2.65 -9.41
CA LEU A 208 2.25 2.34 -9.76
C LEU A 208 3.26 3.17 -8.99
N VAL A 209 2.93 4.40 -8.55
CA VAL A 209 3.84 5.22 -7.76
C VAL A 209 4.02 4.64 -6.35
N SER A 210 2.91 4.26 -5.71
CA SER A 210 2.92 3.54 -4.43
C SER A 210 3.68 2.21 -4.54
N TYR A 211 3.35 1.42 -5.55
CA TYR A 211 3.97 0.13 -5.83
C TYR A 211 5.49 0.23 -6.03
N ILE A 212 5.98 1.22 -6.79
CA ILE A 212 7.43 1.42 -6.99
C ILE A 212 8.11 1.71 -5.66
N THR A 213 7.51 2.58 -4.82
CA THR A 213 8.04 2.87 -3.48
C THR A 213 8.14 1.60 -2.65
N HIS A 214 7.07 0.81 -2.58
CA HIS A 214 6.99 -0.44 -1.84
C HIS A 214 8.00 -1.48 -2.35
N LEU A 215 8.05 -1.68 -3.67
CA LEU A 215 8.99 -2.60 -4.29
C LEU A 215 10.45 -2.22 -3.99
N CYS A 216 10.79 -0.93 -4.07
CA CYS A 216 12.14 -0.47 -3.71
C CYS A 216 12.45 -0.76 -2.24
N THR A 217 11.48 -0.57 -1.35
CA THR A 217 11.61 -0.85 0.08
C THR A 217 11.95 -2.32 0.33
N ASP A 218 11.13 -3.23 -0.19
CA ASP A 218 11.29 -4.66 0.06
C ASP A 218 12.56 -5.23 -0.60
N LEU A 219 12.83 -4.83 -1.85
CA LEU A 219 14.07 -5.26 -2.51
C LEU A 219 15.31 -4.75 -1.78
N PHE A 220 15.27 -3.56 -1.20
CA PHE A 220 16.35 -3.04 -0.39
C PHE A 220 16.53 -3.85 0.91
N ILE A 221 15.42 -4.15 1.63
CA ILE A 221 15.45 -4.98 2.83
C ILE A 221 16.00 -6.38 2.50
N TYR A 222 15.52 -7.01 1.42
CA TYR A 222 16.07 -8.32 0.98
C TYR A 222 17.56 -8.25 0.70
N SER A 223 18.03 -7.16 0.08
CA SER A 223 19.46 -6.99 -0.16
C SER A 223 20.26 -6.89 1.14
N LEU A 224 19.77 -6.17 2.16
CA LEU A 224 20.42 -6.09 3.46
C LEU A 224 20.54 -7.46 4.13
N VAL A 225 19.46 -8.26 4.09
CA VAL A 225 19.46 -9.62 4.65
C VAL A 225 20.45 -10.51 3.91
N ILE A 226 20.46 -10.52 2.56
CA ILE A 226 21.38 -11.32 1.75
C ILE A 226 22.84 -10.98 2.04
N PHE A 227 23.15 -9.70 2.28
CA PHE A 227 24.52 -9.27 2.59
C PHE A 227 24.86 -9.30 4.10
N GLY A 228 23.98 -9.86 4.95
CA GLY A 228 24.19 -9.97 6.39
C GLY A 228 24.29 -8.61 7.10
N MET A 229 23.60 -7.60 6.59
CA MET A 229 23.57 -6.23 7.12
C MET A 229 22.25 -5.87 7.82
N ALA A 230 21.33 -6.83 7.94
CA ALA A 230 20.03 -6.64 8.60
C ALA A 230 20.02 -7.17 10.03
#